data_64868f85518b6dcad09ce51ce69c2c90
#
_entry.id   64868f85518b6dcad09ce51ce69c2c90
#
_cell.length_a   1.000
_cell.length_b   1.000
_cell.length_c   1.000
_cell.angle_alpha   90.00
_cell.angle_beta   90.00
_cell.angle_gamma   90.00
#
_symmetry.space_group_name_H-M   'P 1'
#
loop_
_entity.id
_entity.type
_entity.pdbx_description
1 polymer ?
#
loop_
_entity_poly.entity_id
_entity_poly.type
_entity_poly.pdbx_seq_one_letter_code
_entity_poly.pdbx_strand_id
1 'polypeptide(L)'
;MEFIILMIGGNNMINKRYAHLFQKLNDALEKLHSLDFENDNFDVNTLEWFVEHVNKNYYIHESKINEDKHDTEINKKPRSHVYWVEFGINIGSEFNDPHYAVVMKESKYTAIVVPLTSKKEEIPRWIQNDDAIIPIGKVEGFEENDTECYACISLIRSVSKRRLSSKVDGKFVKLKLLPEQMDKIDAVINNRFTKLDT
;
A
#
# COMPACT_ATOMS: atom_id res chain seq x y z
N MET A 1 -0.85 11.65 -35.47
CA MET A 1 -0.72 10.40 -34.73
C MET A 1 -2.12 10.00 -34.30
N GLU A 2 -2.69 9.01 -35.01
CA GLU A 2 -4.06 8.57 -34.77
C GLU A 2 -4.10 7.84 -33.42
N PHE A 3 -4.82 8.42 -32.49
CA PHE A 3 -5.09 7.78 -31.20
C PHE A 3 -5.95 6.55 -31.45
N ILE A 4 -5.43 5.41 -31.05
CA ILE A 4 -6.15 4.13 -31.04
C ILE A 4 -7.38 4.30 -30.15
N ILE A 5 -8.53 4.57 -30.79
CA ILE A 5 -9.81 4.25 -30.19
C ILE A 5 -9.78 2.73 -30.04
N LEU A 6 -9.56 2.26 -28.83
CA LEU A 6 -9.73 0.86 -28.48
C LEU A 6 -11.20 0.50 -28.74
N MET A 7 -11.47 0.06 -29.97
CA MET A 7 -12.67 -0.68 -30.28
C MET A 7 -12.56 -2.00 -29.52
N ILE A 8 -13.07 -2.02 -28.30
CA ILE A 8 -13.39 -3.26 -27.62
C ILE A 8 -14.52 -3.89 -28.44
N GLY A 9 -14.14 -4.83 -29.30
CA GLY A 9 -15.05 -5.63 -30.09
C GLY A 9 -15.92 -6.48 -29.17
N GLY A 10 -17.10 -6.04 -28.96
CA GLY A 10 -18.18 -6.72 -28.25
C GLY A 10 -19.32 -5.74 -28.11
N ASN A 11 -20.53 -6.13 -28.50
CA ASN A 11 -21.76 -5.37 -28.53
C ASN A 11 -22.23 -4.69 -27.23
N ASN A 12 -21.31 -4.16 -26.44
CA ASN A 12 -21.61 -3.29 -25.31
C ASN A 12 -21.45 -1.85 -25.78
N MET A 13 -22.57 -1.22 -26.18
CA MET A 13 -22.62 0.22 -26.23
C MET A 13 -22.10 0.74 -24.89
N ILE A 14 -20.91 1.39 -24.93
CA ILE A 14 -20.43 2.16 -23.79
C ILE A 14 -21.59 3.06 -23.41
N ASN A 15 -22.18 2.79 -22.26
CA ASN A 15 -23.36 3.52 -21.81
C ASN A 15 -23.01 5.00 -21.87
N LYS A 16 -23.81 5.82 -22.59
CA LYS A 16 -23.59 7.27 -22.75
C LYS A 16 -23.28 7.96 -21.41
N ARG A 17 -23.77 7.37 -20.31
CA ARG A 17 -23.49 7.80 -18.94
C ARG A 17 -22.00 7.83 -18.59
N TYR A 18 -21.18 6.98 -19.19
CA TYR A 18 -19.75 6.88 -18.90
C TYR A 18 -18.86 7.54 -19.96
N ALA A 19 -19.40 7.89 -21.12
CA ALA A 19 -18.62 8.50 -22.21
C ALA A 19 -17.86 9.76 -21.74
N HIS A 20 -18.50 10.62 -20.95
CA HIS A 20 -17.86 11.80 -20.39
C HIS A 20 -16.73 11.50 -19.38
N LEU A 21 -16.79 10.33 -18.69
CA LEU A 21 -15.73 9.92 -17.78
C LEU A 21 -14.51 9.42 -18.54
N PHE A 22 -14.71 8.70 -19.66
CA PHE A 22 -13.61 8.33 -20.55
C PHE A 22 -12.95 9.54 -21.18
N GLN A 23 -13.72 10.56 -21.57
CA GLN A 23 -13.15 11.80 -22.05
C GLN A 23 -12.29 12.48 -20.99
N LYS A 24 -12.80 12.62 -19.75
CA LYS A 24 -12.01 13.17 -18.63
C LYS A 24 -10.74 12.37 -18.33
N LEU A 25 -10.81 11.05 -18.45
CA LEU A 25 -9.63 10.19 -18.29
C LEU A 25 -8.59 10.49 -19.37
N ASN A 26 -9.01 10.57 -20.64
CA ASN A 26 -8.11 10.92 -21.72
C ASN A 26 -7.48 12.31 -21.54
N ASP A 27 -8.28 13.31 -21.15
CA ASP A 27 -7.78 14.66 -20.87
C ASP A 27 -6.74 14.66 -19.71
N ALA A 28 -6.93 13.81 -18.71
CA ALA A 28 -5.99 13.65 -17.61
C ALA A 28 -4.69 12.95 -18.07
N LEU A 29 -4.80 11.92 -18.91
CA LEU A 29 -3.65 11.24 -19.50
C LEU A 29 -2.85 12.16 -20.44
N GLU A 30 -3.51 13.02 -21.23
CA GLU A 30 -2.84 14.03 -22.04
C GLU A 30 -2.07 15.04 -21.21
N LYS A 31 -2.65 15.50 -20.07
CA LYS A 31 -1.94 16.36 -19.13
C LYS A 31 -0.71 15.68 -18.55
N LEU A 32 -0.84 14.44 -18.14
CA LEU A 32 0.27 13.65 -17.63
C LEU A 32 1.37 13.50 -18.69
N HIS A 33 0.99 13.21 -19.94
CA HIS A 33 1.93 13.09 -21.07
C HIS A 33 2.61 14.42 -21.42
N SER A 34 2.05 15.55 -21.04
CA SER A 34 2.66 16.87 -21.28
C SER A 34 3.74 17.24 -20.25
N LEU A 35 3.93 16.44 -19.21
CA LEU A 35 4.99 16.62 -18.24
C LEU A 35 6.33 16.18 -18.85
N ASP A 36 7.41 16.83 -18.45
CA ASP A 36 8.75 16.51 -18.93
C ASP A 36 9.30 15.29 -18.21
N PHE A 37 9.19 14.12 -18.85
CA PHE A 37 9.61 12.84 -18.28
C PHE A 37 11.13 12.63 -18.26
N GLU A 38 11.93 13.53 -18.84
CA GLU A 38 13.38 13.33 -18.95
C GLU A 38 14.11 13.48 -17.61
N ASN A 39 13.50 14.13 -16.64
CA ASN A 39 14.16 14.48 -15.38
C ASN A 39 13.52 13.95 -14.11
N ASP A 40 12.36 13.28 -14.17
CA ASP A 40 11.68 12.80 -12.96
C ASP A 40 11.11 11.39 -13.14
N ASN A 41 11.69 10.42 -12.42
CA ASN A 41 11.18 9.04 -12.37
C ASN A 41 9.77 8.94 -11.76
N PHE A 42 9.30 10.00 -11.10
CA PHE A 42 7.99 10.03 -10.45
C PHE A 42 6.86 9.79 -11.47
N ASP A 43 6.96 10.37 -12.65
CA ASP A 43 5.91 10.31 -13.67
C ASP A 43 5.81 8.93 -14.29
N VAL A 44 6.96 8.28 -14.59
CA VAL A 44 7.00 6.90 -15.09
C VAL A 44 6.41 5.95 -14.05
N ASN A 45 6.86 6.04 -12.81
CA ASN A 45 6.39 5.21 -11.71
C ASN A 45 4.88 5.40 -11.47
N THR A 46 4.38 6.63 -11.65
CA THR A 46 2.94 6.95 -11.52
C THR A 46 2.12 6.26 -12.60
N LEU A 47 2.59 6.28 -13.85
CA LEU A 47 1.92 5.60 -14.96
C LEU A 47 1.92 4.08 -14.79
N GLU A 48 3.07 3.51 -14.44
CA GLU A 48 3.19 2.07 -14.17
C GLU A 48 2.25 1.65 -13.05
N TRP A 49 2.25 2.37 -11.93
CA TRP A 49 1.33 2.14 -10.83
C TRP A 49 -0.14 2.22 -11.26
N PHE A 50 -0.50 3.23 -12.07
CA PHE A 50 -1.88 3.37 -12.55
C PHE A 50 -2.30 2.16 -13.38
N VAL A 51 -1.45 1.71 -14.30
CA VAL A 51 -1.70 0.50 -15.12
C VAL A 51 -1.86 -0.74 -14.24
N GLU A 52 -0.95 -0.94 -13.29
CA GLU A 52 -1.02 -2.05 -12.35
C GLU A 52 -2.28 -1.98 -11.48
N HIS A 53 -2.63 -0.79 -11.00
CA HIS A 53 -3.82 -0.59 -10.18
C HIS A 53 -5.11 -0.94 -10.94
N VAL A 54 -5.22 -0.51 -12.19
CA VAL A 54 -6.37 -0.84 -13.06
C VAL A 54 -6.43 -2.35 -13.30
N ASN A 55 -5.31 -2.97 -13.69
CA ASN A 55 -5.22 -4.40 -13.93
C ASN A 55 -5.58 -5.21 -12.67
N LYS A 56 -5.03 -4.83 -11.52
CA LYS A 56 -5.32 -5.50 -10.24
C LYS A 56 -6.80 -5.42 -9.86
N ASN A 57 -7.43 -4.25 -10.06
CA ASN A 57 -8.87 -4.10 -9.83
C ASN A 57 -9.69 -4.94 -10.81
N TYR A 58 -9.30 -5.00 -12.07
CA TYR A 58 -9.95 -5.85 -13.06
C TYR A 58 -9.90 -7.32 -12.65
N TYR A 59 -8.72 -7.86 -12.33
CA TYR A 59 -8.57 -9.25 -11.90
C TYR A 59 -9.30 -9.56 -10.60
N ILE A 60 -9.33 -8.62 -9.65
CA ILE A 60 -10.11 -8.77 -8.41
C ILE A 60 -11.61 -8.85 -8.72
N HIS A 61 -12.08 -8.07 -9.71
CA HIS A 61 -13.48 -8.10 -10.10
C HIS A 61 -13.85 -9.39 -10.81
N GLU A 62 -13.02 -9.83 -11.76
CA GLU A 62 -13.17 -11.11 -12.46
C GLU A 62 -13.15 -12.31 -11.50
N SER A 63 -12.23 -12.31 -10.54
CA SER A 63 -12.15 -13.40 -9.56
C SER A 63 -13.38 -13.47 -8.65
N LYS A 64 -14.01 -12.35 -8.31
CA LYS A 64 -15.26 -12.34 -7.53
C LYS A 64 -16.41 -13.03 -8.23
N ILE A 65 -16.44 -13.03 -9.54
CA ILE A 65 -17.46 -13.74 -10.32
C ILE A 65 -17.31 -15.26 -10.16
N ASN A 66 -16.10 -15.72 -9.84
CA ASN A 66 -15.78 -17.15 -9.72
C ASN A 66 -15.60 -17.65 -8.28
N GLU A 67 -15.50 -16.79 -7.26
CA GLU A 67 -15.00 -17.13 -5.92
C GLU A 67 -16.03 -17.11 -4.79
N ASP A 68 -17.33 -17.16 -5.03
CA ASP A 68 -18.33 -17.13 -3.95
C ASP A 68 -18.25 -18.29 -2.93
N LYS A 69 -17.24 -19.17 -2.99
CA LYS A 69 -17.19 -20.38 -2.15
C LYS A 69 -15.93 -20.61 -1.30
N HIS A 70 -14.83 -19.88 -1.43
CA HIS A 70 -13.57 -20.27 -0.75
C HIS A 70 -12.88 -19.23 0.15
N ASP A 71 -13.47 -18.09 0.47
CA ASP A 71 -12.71 -16.93 0.97
C ASP A 71 -12.73 -16.70 2.49
N THR A 72 -13.16 -17.64 3.33
CA THR A 72 -13.33 -17.35 4.76
C THR A 72 -12.15 -17.72 5.65
N GLU A 73 -11.26 -18.63 5.26
CA GLU A 73 -10.11 -19.01 6.11
C GLU A 73 -8.73 -18.57 5.63
N ILE A 74 -8.58 -18.31 4.33
CA ILE A 74 -7.26 -18.02 3.72
C ILE A 74 -6.78 -16.59 4.03
N ASN A 75 -7.61 -15.74 4.58
CA ASN A 75 -7.36 -14.31 4.71
C ASN A 75 -7.17 -13.78 6.14
N LYS A 76 -6.90 -14.64 7.11
CA LYS A 76 -6.53 -14.15 8.45
C LYS A 76 -5.20 -13.39 8.37
N LYS A 77 -5.23 -12.17 8.88
CA LYS A 77 -4.07 -11.29 8.99
C LYS A 77 -3.89 -10.91 10.46
N PRO A 78 -3.36 -11.85 11.29
CA PRO A 78 -3.35 -11.65 12.74
C PRO A 78 -2.51 -10.44 13.14
N ARG A 79 -2.89 -9.83 14.26
CA ARG A 79 -2.10 -8.78 14.93
C ARG A 79 -0.65 -9.22 15.12
N SER A 80 0.25 -8.28 15.09
CA SER A 80 1.71 -8.44 15.18
C SER A 80 2.41 -9.08 13.97
N HIS A 81 1.66 -9.68 13.04
CA HIS A 81 2.27 -10.21 11.83
C HIS A 81 2.60 -9.08 10.86
N VAL A 82 3.72 -9.24 10.19
CA VAL A 82 4.23 -8.28 9.21
C VAL A 82 4.03 -8.83 7.82
N TYR A 83 3.53 -8.00 6.92
CA TYR A 83 3.26 -8.33 5.52
C TYR A 83 3.90 -7.31 4.61
N TRP A 84 4.25 -7.75 3.40
CA TRP A 84 4.53 -6.84 2.31
C TRP A 84 3.23 -6.22 1.82
N VAL A 85 3.18 -4.90 1.79
CA VAL A 85 1.96 -4.14 1.46
C VAL A 85 2.26 -3.20 0.32
N GLU A 86 1.48 -3.30 -0.74
CA GLU A 86 1.51 -2.35 -1.82
C GLU A 86 0.64 -1.15 -1.48
N PHE A 87 1.27 -0.07 -1.01
CA PHE A 87 0.57 1.17 -0.69
C PHE A 87 0.15 1.93 -1.94
N GLY A 88 0.86 1.74 -3.03
CA GLY A 88 0.66 2.45 -4.29
C GLY A 88 1.33 3.81 -4.28
N ILE A 89 0.98 4.64 -5.25
CA ILE A 89 1.37 6.04 -5.28
C ILE A 89 0.24 6.88 -4.72
N ASN A 90 0.54 7.69 -3.75
CA ASN A 90 -0.41 8.50 -3.00
C ASN A 90 -0.03 9.98 -3.11
N ILE A 91 -0.86 10.87 -2.56
CA ILE A 91 -0.69 12.31 -2.73
C ILE A 91 0.27 12.88 -1.68
N GLY A 92 1.24 13.65 -2.12
CA GLY A 92 2.13 14.43 -1.24
C GLY A 92 2.99 13.56 -0.33
N SER A 93 2.89 13.76 0.98
CA SER A 93 3.67 13.08 2.00
C SER A 93 3.07 11.75 2.49
N GLU A 94 2.01 11.26 1.87
CA GLU A 94 1.48 9.94 2.18
C GLU A 94 2.51 8.85 1.86
N PHE A 95 2.42 7.74 2.58
CA PHE A 95 3.35 6.63 2.39
C PHE A 95 3.15 5.97 1.03
N ASN A 96 4.18 5.98 0.22
CA ASN A 96 4.19 5.46 -1.15
C ASN A 96 4.95 4.14 -1.24
N ASP A 97 4.82 3.49 -2.39
CA ASP A 97 5.53 2.29 -2.78
C ASP A 97 5.25 1.05 -1.92
N PRO A 98 5.69 -0.13 -2.35
CA PRO A 98 5.57 -1.32 -1.55
C PRO A 98 6.50 -1.30 -0.34
N HIS A 99 5.95 -1.59 0.83
CA HIS A 99 6.70 -1.66 2.08
C HIS A 99 6.18 -2.77 3.00
N TYR A 100 7.00 -3.16 3.94
CA TYR A 100 6.52 -3.97 5.05
C TYR A 100 5.63 -3.16 5.97
N ALA A 101 4.60 -3.81 6.52
CA ALA A 101 3.74 -3.20 7.53
C ALA A 101 3.27 -4.24 8.53
N VAL A 102 3.19 -3.83 9.79
CA VAL A 102 2.64 -4.67 10.85
C VAL A 102 1.14 -4.49 10.97
N VAL A 103 0.42 -5.59 11.13
CA VAL A 103 -1.03 -5.58 11.38
C VAL A 103 -1.32 -5.25 12.85
N MET A 104 -2.06 -4.17 13.06
CA MET A 104 -2.55 -3.77 14.37
C MET A 104 -3.89 -4.41 14.69
N LYS A 105 -4.79 -4.44 13.71
CA LYS A 105 -6.13 -5.05 13.84
C LYS A 105 -6.62 -5.47 12.47
N GLU A 106 -7.28 -6.62 12.40
CA GLU A 106 -7.99 -7.03 11.20
C GLU A 106 -9.51 -6.96 11.36
N SER A 107 -10.18 -6.71 10.24
CA SER A 107 -11.62 -6.84 10.05
C SER A 107 -11.89 -7.87 8.96
N LYS A 108 -13.14 -8.06 8.57
CA LYS A 108 -13.48 -9.05 7.52
C LYS A 108 -12.71 -8.84 6.22
N TYR A 109 -12.60 -7.60 5.73
CA TYR A 109 -12.02 -7.27 4.42
C TYR A 109 -10.80 -6.36 4.48
N THR A 110 -10.57 -5.70 5.60
CA THR A 110 -9.51 -4.71 5.78
C THR A 110 -8.63 -5.07 6.98
N ALA A 111 -7.45 -4.47 7.01
CA ALA A 111 -6.59 -4.46 8.17
C ALA A 111 -6.08 -3.05 8.42
N ILE A 112 -5.98 -2.68 9.70
CA ILE A 112 -5.26 -1.48 10.12
C ILE A 112 -3.79 -1.88 10.24
N VAL A 113 -2.93 -1.16 9.54
CA VAL A 113 -1.50 -1.45 9.48
C VAL A 113 -0.68 -0.21 9.83
N VAL A 114 0.49 -0.45 10.43
CA VAL A 114 1.53 0.54 10.63
C VAL A 114 2.68 0.20 9.68
N PRO A 115 3.06 1.10 8.75
CA PRO A 115 4.19 0.88 7.86
C PRO A 115 5.50 0.77 8.65
N LEU A 116 6.40 -0.06 8.13
CA LEU A 116 7.75 -0.24 8.67
C LEU A 116 8.77 0.22 7.62
N THR A 117 9.84 0.85 8.09
CA THR A 117 10.98 1.22 7.24
C THR A 117 12.28 0.77 7.89
N SER A 118 13.25 0.40 7.06
CA SER A 118 14.58 0.01 7.55
C SER A 118 15.37 1.24 8.00
N LYS A 119 16.21 1.05 9.02
CA LYS A 119 17.18 2.06 9.43
C LYS A 119 18.19 2.26 8.31
N LYS A 120 18.38 3.50 7.89
CA LYS A 120 19.42 3.91 6.94
C LYS A 120 20.65 4.40 7.70
N GLU A 121 21.80 4.44 7.06
CA GLU A 121 23.04 4.98 7.64
C GLU A 121 22.82 6.42 8.13
N GLU A 122 22.18 7.24 7.29
CA GLU A 122 21.70 8.56 7.70
C GLU A 122 20.20 8.51 7.93
N ILE A 123 19.76 8.92 9.11
CA ILE A 123 18.33 9.00 9.43
C ILE A 123 17.72 10.18 8.68
N PRO A 124 16.76 9.94 7.76
CA PRO A 124 16.13 11.02 7.03
C PRO A 124 15.44 12.05 7.94
N ARG A 125 15.43 13.32 7.54
CA ARG A 125 14.84 14.41 8.34
C ARG A 125 13.38 14.18 8.70
N TRP A 126 12.60 13.53 7.81
CA TRP A 126 11.21 13.23 8.07
C TRP A 126 11.02 12.20 9.20
N ILE A 127 11.99 11.32 9.43
CA ILE A 127 12.00 10.40 10.59
C ILE A 127 12.43 11.16 11.85
N GLN A 128 13.46 12.02 11.75
CA GLN A 128 13.97 12.76 12.91
C GLN A 128 12.95 13.76 13.48
N ASN A 129 12.11 14.32 12.63
CA ASN A 129 11.16 15.35 13.00
C ASN A 129 9.77 14.84 13.40
N ASP A 130 9.54 13.53 13.35
CA ASP A 130 8.27 12.91 13.68
C ASP A 130 8.44 11.94 14.86
N ASP A 131 8.02 12.36 16.05
CA ASP A 131 8.08 11.57 17.28
C ASP A 131 7.07 10.39 17.32
N ALA A 132 6.19 10.27 16.31
CA ALA A 132 5.37 9.10 16.05
C ALA A 132 6.05 8.09 15.10
N ILE A 133 7.33 8.31 14.76
CA ILE A 133 8.17 7.33 14.06
C ILE A 133 9.23 6.83 15.05
N ILE A 134 9.08 5.60 15.48
CA ILE A 134 9.88 5.05 16.59
C ILE A 134 10.75 3.86 16.17
N PRO A 135 11.96 3.71 16.73
CA PRO A 135 12.77 2.52 16.53
C PRO A 135 12.15 1.33 17.25
N ILE A 136 11.92 0.26 16.51
CA ILE A 136 11.39 -1.00 17.05
C ILE A 136 12.44 -2.11 17.12
N GLY A 137 13.65 -1.86 16.62
CA GLY A 137 14.71 -2.86 16.56
C GLY A 137 14.54 -3.82 15.39
N LYS A 138 15.12 -5.01 15.50
CA LYS A 138 15.10 -6.04 14.46
C LYS A 138 13.75 -6.76 14.41
N VAL A 139 13.32 -7.16 13.23
CA VAL A 139 12.09 -7.93 13.03
C VAL A 139 12.45 -9.41 12.88
N GLU A 140 11.82 -10.27 13.66
CA GLU A 140 12.03 -11.72 13.60
C GLU A 140 11.61 -12.26 12.21
N GLY A 141 12.51 -13.04 11.60
CA GLY A 141 12.30 -13.66 10.28
C GLY A 141 12.85 -12.86 9.10
N PHE A 142 13.42 -11.69 9.31
CA PHE A 142 14.27 -11.04 8.31
C PHE A 142 15.64 -11.74 8.27
N GLU A 143 15.82 -12.69 7.38
CA GLU A 143 17.04 -13.49 7.29
C GLU A 143 18.25 -12.74 6.70
N GLU A 144 18.02 -11.76 5.84
CA GLU A 144 19.06 -11.15 5.02
C GLU A 144 19.69 -9.89 5.60
N ASN A 145 19.09 -9.28 6.60
CA ASN A 145 19.63 -8.04 7.15
C ASN A 145 19.43 -7.96 8.65
N ASP A 146 20.54 -7.88 9.34
CA ASP A 146 20.65 -7.48 10.74
C ASP A 146 20.13 -6.02 10.94
N THR A 147 19.14 -5.63 10.16
CA THR A 147 18.69 -4.27 9.99
C THR A 147 17.63 -3.92 11.01
N GLU A 148 17.90 -2.91 11.80
CA GLU A 148 16.90 -2.29 12.67
C GLU A 148 15.81 -1.62 11.84
N CYS A 149 14.58 -1.63 12.36
CA CYS A 149 13.41 -1.03 11.72
C CYS A 149 12.80 0.08 12.56
N TYR A 150 12.14 1.00 11.89
CA TYR A 150 11.26 2.00 12.47
C TYR A 150 9.81 1.66 12.16
N ALA A 151 8.92 1.93 13.12
CA ALA A 151 7.48 1.90 12.92
C ALA A 151 6.98 3.33 12.66
N CYS A 152 6.36 3.56 11.52
CA CYS A 152 5.84 4.86 11.09
C CYS A 152 4.40 5.01 11.56
N ILE A 153 4.19 5.31 12.84
CA ILE A 153 2.87 5.32 13.48
C ILE A 153 2.00 6.48 12.99
N SER A 154 2.61 7.63 12.66
CA SER A 154 1.93 8.77 12.03
C SER A 154 1.27 8.40 10.69
N LEU A 155 1.72 7.34 10.05
CA LEU A 155 1.24 6.87 8.76
C LEU A 155 0.33 5.62 8.87
N ILE A 156 -0.19 5.34 10.09
CA ILE A 156 -1.17 4.27 10.33
C ILE A 156 -2.38 4.42 9.42
N ARG A 157 -2.79 3.32 8.77
CA ARG A 157 -3.93 3.37 7.85
C ARG A 157 -4.64 2.05 7.71
N SER A 158 -5.87 2.10 7.24
CA SER A 158 -6.63 0.92 6.85
C SER A 158 -6.35 0.57 5.39
N VAL A 159 -6.05 -0.69 5.13
CA VAL A 159 -5.84 -1.21 3.78
C VAL A 159 -6.71 -2.44 3.52
N SER A 160 -7.01 -2.72 2.25
CA SER A 160 -7.62 -4.00 1.88
C SER A 160 -6.68 -5.15 2.22
N LYS A 161 -7.18 -6.23 2.80
CA LYS A 161 -6.40 -7.45 3.02
C LYS A 161 -5.77 -8.02 1.73
N ARG A 162 -6.33 -7.70 0.58
CA ARG A 162 -5.82 -8.09 -0.74
C ARG A 162 -4.50 -7.40 -1.11
N ARG A 163 -4.13 -6.31 -0.40
CA ARG A 163 -2.84 -5.64 -0.54
C ARG A 163 -1.73 -6.27 0.30
N LEU A 164 -2.08 -7.18 1.22
CA LEU A 164 -1.13 -7.82 2.13
C LEU A 164 -0.64 -9.15 1.56
N SER A 165 0.63 -9.19 1.20
CA SER A 165 1.30 -10.40 0.71
C SER A 165 2.24 -10.98 1.76
N SER A 166 2.17 -12.29 1.96
CA SER A 166 3.21 -13.04 2.68
C SER A 166 4.30 -13.59 1.76
N LYS A 167 4.26 -13.24 0.48
CA LYS A 167 5.30 -13.57 -0.49
C LYS A 167 6.06 -12.32 -0.88
N VAL A 168 7.37 -12.39 -0.82
CA VAL A 168 8.30 -11.40 -1.33
C VAL A 168 9.24 -12.13 -2.29
N ASP A 169 9.37 -11.63 -3.51
CA ASP A 169 10.17 -12.26 -4.57
C ASP A 169 9.87 -13.74 -4.78
N GLY A 170 8.58 -14.11 -4.67
CA GLY A 170 8.10 -15.48 -4.85
C GLY A 170 8.30 -16.40 -3.64
N LYS A 171 9.02 -16.00 -2.60
CA LYS A 171 9.25 -16.76 -1.36
C LYS A 171 8.23 -16.40 -0.30
N PHE A 172 7.76 -17.41 0.45
CA PHE A 172 6.94 -17.17 1.63
C PHE A 172 7.79 -16.67 2.78
N VAL A 173 7.40 -15.54 3.36
CA VAL A 173 8.06 -14.94 4.51
C VAL A 173 7.06 -14.86 5.66
N LYS A 174 7.45 -15.41 6.81
CA LYS A 174 6.67 -15.28 8.06
C LYS A 174 7.41 -14.31 8.97
N LEU A 175 6.94 -13.09 9.01
CA LEU A 175 7.51 -12.04 9.84
C LEU A 175 6.55 -11.71 10.97
N LYS A 176 7.09 -11.46 12.15
CA LYS A 176 6.31 -11.12 13.33
C LYS A 176 7.07 -10.17 14.24
N LEU A 177 6.38 -9.20 14.81
CA LEU A 177 6.91 -8.37 15.88
C LEU A 177 6.75 -9.08 17.23
N LEU A 178 7.76 -8.90 18.08
CA LEU A 178 7.76 -9.35 19.45
C LEU A 178 6.75 -8.54 20.30
N PRO A 179 6.26 -9.08 21.43
CA PRO A 179 5.34 -8.37 22.30
C PRO A 179 5.83 -6.99 22.72
N GLU A 180 7.09 -6.87 23.13
CA GLU A 180 7.70 -5.61 23.53
C GLU A 180 7.79 -4.56 22.40
N GLN A 181 7.91 -5.00 21.15
CA GLN A 181 7.87 -4.11 19.99
C GLN A 181 6.44 -3.60 19.76
N MET A 182 5.45 -4.48 19.91
CA MET A 182 4.04 -4.10 19.82
C MET A 182 3.63 -3.15 20.93
N ASP A 183 4.10 -3.37 22.15
CA ASP A 183 3.84 -2.50 23.30
C ASP A 183 4.36 -1.07 23.09
N LYS A 184 5.55 -0.93 22.45
CA LYS A 184 6.08 0.39 22.06
C LYS A 184 5.13 1.10 21.08
N ILE A 185 4.65 0.39 20.05
CA ILE A 185 3.72 0.95 19.06
C ILE A 185 2.42 1.35 19.75
N ASP A 186 1.85 0.48 20.58
CA ASP A 186 0.61 0.76 21.30
C ASP A 186 0.73 1.96 22.25
N ALA A 187 1.86 2.10 22.93
CA ALA A 187 2.11 3.25 23.79
C ALA A 187 2.06 4.58 23.04
N VAL A 188 2.65 4.63 21.83
CA VAL A 188 2.60 5.83 21.00
C VAL A 188 1.20 6.08 20.46
N ILE A 189 0.50 5.04 19.98
CA ILE A 189 -0.89 5.15 19.54
C ILE A 189 -1.77 5.71 20.66
N ASN A 190 -1.67 5.14 21.86
CA ASN A 190 -2.43 5.60 23.01
C ASN A 190 -2.12 7.05 23.39
N ASN A 191 -0.85 7.44 23.34
CA ASN A 191 -0.48 8.81 23.70
C ASN A 191 -0.93 9.83 22.66
N ARG A 192 -0.86 9.49 21.37
CA ARG A 192 -1.08 10.43 20.26
C ARG A 192 -2.52 10.50 19.80
N PHE A 193 -3.24 9.39 19.82
CA PHE A 193 -4.56 9.30 19.21
C PHE A 193 -5.70 9.19 20.21
N THR A 194 -5.41 8.95 21.51
CA THR A 194 -6.45 8.79 22.52
C THR A 194 -6.41 9.80 23.65
N LYS A 195 -5.29 10.52 23.83
CA LYS A 195 -5.22 11.61 24.81
C LYS A 195 -5.62 12.90 24.12
N LEU A 196 -6.61 13.57 24.70
CA LEU A 196 -6.92 14.94 24.35
C LEU A 196 -5.73 15.80 24.81
N ASP A 197 -5.25 16.66 23.94
CA ASP A 197 -4.32 17.72 24.31
C ASP A 197 -5.03 18.62 25.35
N THR A 198 -4.61 18.54 26.62
CA THR A 198 -5.11 19.36 27.72
C THR A 198 -4.30 20.64 27.81
#